data_47f829d6722a78784387ec7a3d3b88bc
#
_entry.id   47f829d6722a78784387ec7a3d3b88bc
#
_cell.length_a   1.000
_cell.length_b   1.000
_cell.length_c   1.000
_cell.angle_alpha   90.00
_cell.angle_beta   90.00
_cell.angle_gamma   90.00
#
_symmetry.space_group_name_H-M   'P 1'
#
loop_
_entity.id
_entity.type
_entity.pdbx_description
1 polymer ?
#
loop_
_entity_poly.entity_id
_entity_poly.type
_entity_poly.pdbx_seq_one_letter_code
_entity_poly.pdbx_strand_id
1 'polypeptide(L)'
;MSRIVLVTGGGNGLGRAVATRFLADGDTVFITGRNAGRLADTAAEIGAKPIPADATHPEQVARMAGELGDDLDVLVNMAGGNTDFTAAATGTQADGPLAELERVAAAWRANLDANLLSAVLTTTAVLGRLRAGGSIINVGSIGAEYASTSYGAAKAALAAWTAGLSAEVGAQGLTANVISPGYIAETDFFRGRLTGERKARLIKATHNGRAGQPGDIAETAYFLASDGARHITGQTLHVNGGAHTTR
;
A
#
# COMPACT_ATOMS: atom_id res chain seq x y z
N MET A 1 -13.42 -2.01 -21.94
CA MET A 1 -12.05 -1.64 -22.39
C MET A 1 -11.07 -2.09 -21.32
N SER A 2 -9.89 -2.57 -21.71
CA SER A 2 -8.80 -2.90 -20.78
C SER A 2 -8.32 -1.63 -20.08
N ARG A 3 -8.22 -1.67 -18.75
CA ARG A 3 -7.68 -0.55 -17.94
C ARG A 3 -6.16 -0.60 -17.90
N ILE A 4 -5.52 0.53 -17.68
CA ILE A 4 -4.10 0.64 -17.38
C ILE A 4 -3.97 0.87 -15.88
N VAL A 5 -3.26 -0.02 -15.20
CA VAL A 5 -3.17 -0.09 -13.74
C VAL A 5 -1.71 -0.02 -13.31
N LEU A 6 -1.39 0.83 -12.35
CA LEU A 6 -0.10 0.86 -11.66
C LEU A 6 -0.26 0.35 -10.22
N VAL A 7 0.50 -0.69 -9.86
CA VAL A 7 0.57 -1.21 -8.49
C VAL A 7 1.99 -1.04 -7.94
N THR A 8 2.18 -0.13 -6.98
CA THR A 8 3.46 -0.01 -6.29
C THR A 8 3.62 -1.15 -5.28
N GLY A 9 4.84 -1.63 -5.06
CA GLY A 9 5.07 -2.79 -4.19
C GLY A 9 4.51 -4.11 -4.76
N GLY A 10 4.38 -4.21 -6.10
CA GLY A 10 3.76 -5.35 -6.78
C GLY A 10 4.58 -6.64 -6.85
N GLY A 11 5.84 -6.63 -6.37
CA GLY A 11 6.74 -7.78 -6.48
C GLY A 11 6.50 -8.91 -5.48
N ASN A 12 5.56 -8.81 -4.54
CA ASN A 12 5.17 -9.89 -3.61
C ASN A 12 3.87 -9.57 -2.85
N GLY A 13 3.42 -10.52 -2.04
CA GLY A 13 2.36 -10.34 -1.04
C GLY A 13 1.08 -9.72 -1.61
N LEU A 14 0.55 -8.70 -0.94
CA LEU A 14 -0.69 -8.04 -1.32
C LEU A 14 -0.61 -7.34 -2.67
N GLY A 15 0.53 -6.69 -2.98
CA GLY A 15 0.70 -6.00 -4.25
C GLY A 15 0.66 -6.95 -5.45
N ARG A 16 1.31 -8.13 -5.31
CA ARG A 16 1.20 -9.20 -6.31
C ARG A 16 -0.23 -9.69 -6.47
N ALA A 17 -0.94 -9.94 -5.37
CA ALA A 17 -2.33 -10.41 -5.41
C ALA A 17 -3.26 -9.40 -6.11
N VAL A 18 -3.10 -8.11 -5.81
CA VAL A 18 -3.84 -7.03 -6.49
C VAL A 18 -3.52 -7.01 -7.97
N ALA A 19 -2.23 -7.04 -8.36
CA ALA A 19 -1.83 -7.07 -9.76
C ALA A 19 -2.43 -8.26 -10.50
N THR A 20 -2.37 -9.46 -9.91
CA THR A 20 -2.95 -10.70 -10.47
C THR A 20 -4.46 -10.57 -10.68
N ARG A 21 -5.18 -9.93 -9.75
CA ARG A 21 -6.63 -9.76 -9.86
C ARG A 21 -7.02 -8.88 -11.06
N PHE A 22 -6.30 -7.77 -11.26
CA PHE A 22 -6.54 -6.90 -12.41
C PHE A 22 -6.18 -7.59 -13.74
N LEU A 23 -5.08 -8.33 -13.79
CA LEU A 23 -4.66 -9.09 -14.95
C LEU A 23 -5.68 -10.18 -15.36
N ALA A 24 -6.35 -10.80 -14.39
CA ALA A 24 -7.36 -11.82 -14.63
C ALA A 24 -8.57 -11.29 -15.43
N ASP A 25 -8.84 -9.98 -15.37
CA ASP A 25 -9.90 -9.32 -16.17
C ASP A 25 -9.38 -8.72 -17.50
N GLY A 26 -8.12 -9.00 -17.85
CA GLY A 26 -7.50 -8.53 -19.10
C GLY A 26 -6.97 -7.10 -19.05
N ASP A 27 -6.80 -6.52 -17.86
CA ASP A 27 -6.17 -5.20 -17.68
C ASP A 27 -4.67 -5.24 -17.97
N THR A 28 -4.10 -4.12 -18.41
CA THR A 28 -2.65 -3.95 -18.52
C THR A 28 -2.12 -3.45 -17.17
N VAL A 29 -1.28 -4.25 -16.52
CA VAL A 29 -0.79 -3.94 -15.18
C VAL A 29 0.71 -3.70 -15.17
N PHE A 30 1.10 -2.53 -14.69
CA PHE A 30 2.46 -2.20 -14.33
C PHE A 30 2.66 -2.46 -12.85
N ILE A 31 3.78 -3.08 -12.50
CA ILE A 31 4.19 -3.28 -11.10
C ILE A 31 5.53 -2.61 -10.84
N THR A 32 5.68 -1.98 -9.66
CA THR A 32 6.95 -1.40 -9.27
C THR A 32 7.41 -1.87 -7.90
N GLY A 33 8.72 -1.82 -7.67
CA GLY A 33 9.35 -2.22 -6.42
C GLY A 33 10.86 -2.09 -6.48
N ARG A 34 11.51 -2.10 -5.30
CA ARG A 34 12.95 -1.84 -5.14
C ARG A 34 13.86 -2.99 -5.59
N ASN A 35 13.39 -4.22 -5.45
CA ASN A 35 14.16 -5.40 -5.83
C ASN A 35 13.84 -5.77 -7.28
N ALA A 36 14.70 -5.36 -8.20
CA ALA A 36 14.49 -5.55 -9.63
C ALA A 36 14.40 -7.03 -10.04
N GLY A 37 15.20 -7.93 -9.44
CA GLY A 37 15.17 -9.36 -9.73
C GLY A 37 13.81 -9.98 -9.36
N ARG A 38 13.42 -9.83 -8.08
CA ARG A 38 12.10 -10.33 -7.62
C ARG A 38 10.95 -9.73 -8.42
N LEU A 39 11.04 -8.44 -8.76
CA LEU A 39 10.01 -7.76 -9.54
C LEU A 39 9.88 -8.36 -10.94
N ALA A 40 11.01 -8.63 -11.60
CA ALA A 40 11.06 -9.26 -12.91
C ALA A 40 10.50 -10.70 -12.88
N ASP A 41 10.91 -11.50 -11.87
CA ASP A 41 10.41 -12.86 -11.68
C ASP A 41 8.88 -12.87 -11.49
N THR A 42 8.38 -11.99 -10.60
CA THR A 42 6.93 -11.86 -10.36
C THR A 42 6.20 -11.41 -11.64
N ALA A 43 6.75 -10.42 -12.34
CA ALA A 43 6.14 -9.92 -13.57
C ALA A 43 6.03 -11.00 -14.65
N ALA A 44 7.09 -11.80 -14.83
CA ALA A 44 7.08 -12.91 -15.77
C ALA A 44 6.06 -13.99 -15.38
N GLU A 45 5.92 -14.28 -14.08
CA GLU A 45 5.00 -15.30 -13.58
C GLU A 45 3.51 -14.90 -13.77
N ILE A 46 3.16 -13.62 -13.50
CA ILE A 46 1.76 -13.19 -13.56
C ILE A 46 1.38 -12.47 -14.86
N GLY A 47 2.35 -12.16 -15.73
CA GLY A 47 2.10 -11.43 -16.99
C GLY A 47 2.04 -9.90 -16.82
N ALA A 48 2.61 -9.33 -15.75
CA ALA A 48 2.67 -7.90 -15.53
C ALA A 48 3.89 -7.25 -16.20
N LYS A 49 3.92 -5.92 -16.27
CA LYS A 49 5.05 -5.13 -16.78
C LYS A 49 5.84 -4.55 -15.60
N PRO A 50 7.12 -4.94 -15.40
CA PRO A 50 7.90 -4.45 -14.28
C PRO A 50 8.56 -3.10 -14.58
N ILE A 51 8.50 -2.15 -13.63
CA ILE A 51 9.28 -0.91 -13.63
C ILE A 51 10.00 -0.79 -12.29
N PRO A 52 11.29 -1.14 -12.20
CA PRO A 52 12.03 -1.07 -10.94
C PRO A 52 12.16 0.38 -10.45
N ALA A 53 11.67 0.65 -9.24
CA ALA A 53 11.80 1.96 -8.60
C ALA A 53 11.67 1.85 -7.08
N ASP A 54 12.42 2.67 -6.37
CA ASP A 54 12.17 2.98 -4.97
C ASP A 54 11.24 4.21 -4.90
N ALA A 55 10.02 4.00 -4.45
CA ALA A 55 9.00 5.05 -4.38
C ALA A 55 9.31 6.16 -3.35
N THR A 56 10.37 6.00 -2.54
CA THR A 56 10.86 7.05 -1.62
C THR A 56 11.87 8.01 -2.28
N HIS A 57 12.30 7.74 -3.52
CA HIS A 57 13.30 8.52 -4.24
C HIS A 57 12.65 9.27 -5.42
N PRO A 58 12.55 10.61 -5.36
CA PRO A 58 11.88 11.42 -6.37
C PRO A 58 12.36 11.17 -7.81
N GLU A 59 13.68 11.01 -8.01
CA GLU A 59 14.25 10.76 -9.34
C GLU A 59 13.82 9.40 -9.92
N GLN A 60 13.73 8.37 -9.09
CA GLN A 60 13.28 7.05 -9.51
C GLN A 60 11.78 7.06 -9.81
N VAL A 61 10.98 7.79 -9.02
CA VAL A 61 9.55 7.97 -9.23
C VAL A 61 9.29 8.74 -10.54
N ALA A 62 10.04 9.81 -10.80
CA ALA A 62 9.92 10.58 -12.05
C ALA A 62 10.23 9.70 -13.29
N ARG A 63 11.32 8.89 -13.23
CA ARG A 63 11.66 7.94 -14.29
C ARG A 63 10.55 6.91 -14.49
N MET A 64 10.07 6.28 -13.41
CA MET A 64 8.97 5.31 -13.44
C MET A 64 7.72 5.91 -14.11
N ALA A 65 7.34 7.13 -13.74
CA ALA A 65 6.20 7.81 -14.36
C ALA A 65 6.41 8.03 -15.87
N GLY A 66 7.64 8.32 -16.31
CA GLY A 66 7.97 8.45 -17.72
C GLY A 66 7.79 7.16 -18.54
N GLU A 67 7.91 5.99 -17.90
CA GLU A 67 7.76 4.68 -18.56
C GLU A 67 6.30 4.21 -18.70
N LEU A 68 5.34 4.86 -17.99
CA LEU A 68 3.92 4.44 -17.97
C LEU A 68 3.10 4.85 -19.20
N GLY A 69 3.60 5.80 -20.03
CA GLY A 69 2.77 6.42 -21.05
C GLY A 69 1.83 7.48 -20.47
N ASP A 70 0.89 7.99 -21.29
CA ASP A 70 0.07 9.15 -20.93
C ASP A 70 -1.28 8.79 -20.29
N ASP A 71 -1.70 7.55 -20.36
CA ASP A 71 -2.99 7.09 -19.86
C ASP A 71 -2.82 6.15 -18.67
N LEU A 72 -3.51 6.44 -17.58
CA LEU A 72 -3.62 5.58 -16.39
C LEU A 72 -5.07 5.58 -15.91
N ASP A 73 -5.63 4.43 -15.56
CA ASP A 73 -6.98 4.32 -15.03
C ASP A 73 -6.97 4.12 -13.51
N VAL A 74 -6.00 3.36 -13.01
CA VAL A 74 -5.96 2.97 -11.59
C VAL A 74 -4.53 3.08 -11.05
N LEU A 75 -4.39 3.79 -9.93
CA LEU A 75 -3.19 3.78 -9.11
C LEU A 75 -3.48 3.05 -7.80
N VAL A 76 -2.68 2.01 -7.50
CA VAL A 76 -2.69 1.33 -6.20
C VAL A 76 -1.37 1.55 -5.48
N ASN A 77 -1.36 2.42 -4.48
CA ASN A 77 -0.22 2.66 -3.60
C ASN A 77 -0.14 1.57 -2.53
N MET A 78 0.56 0.49 -2.87
CA MET A 78 0.78 -0.68 -2.00
C MET A 78 2.21 -0.72 -1.44
N ALA A 79 3.15 0.07 -1.99
CA ALA A 79 4.51 0.15 -1.46
C ALA A 79 4.50 0.59 0.00
N GLY A 80 5.32 -0.06 0.82
CA GLY A 80 5.40 0.22 2.25
C GLY A 80 5.67 -1.03 3.07
N GLY A 81 5.40 -0.93 4.37
CA GLY A 81 5.58 -1.98 5.35
C GLY A 81 6.19 -1.45 6.64
N ASN A 82 6.17 -2.25 7.70
CA ASN A 82 6.72 -1.83 8.99
C ASN A 82 8.25 -1.92 9.00
N THR A 83 8.92 -0.78 8.95
CA THR A 83 10.38 -0.68 8.95
C THR A 83 10.99 -0.97 10.33
N ASP A 84 10.21 -0.91 11.42
CA ASP A 84 10.68 -1.25 12.78
C ASP A 84 11.14 -2.70 12.86
N PHE A 85 10.55 -3.59 12.06
CA PHE A 85 10.98 -4.99 11.96
C PHE A 85 12.36 -5.15 11.29
N THR A 86 12.82 -4.15 10.57
CA THR A 86 14.15 -4.14 9.93
C THR A 86 15.19 -3.52 10.86
N ALA A 87 14.88 -2.40 11.49
CA ALA A 87 15.75 -1.67 12.39
C ALA A 87 16.15 -2.50 13.64
N ALA A 88 15.22 -3.29 14.17
CA ALA A 88 15.50 -4.19 15.30
C ALA A 88 16.49 -5.32 14.97
N ALA A 89 16.80 -5.56 13.69
CA ALA A 89 17.79 -6.57 13.27
C ALA A 89 19.22 -6.03 13.22
N THR A 90 19.41 -4.71 13.19
CA THR A 90 20.71 -4.05 13.08
C THR A 90 21.30 -3.59 14.42
N GLY A 91 20.64 -3.88 15.51
CA GLY A 91 21.00 -3.87 16.94
C GLY A 91 22.29 -3.16 17.40
N THR A 92 22.56 -1.93 16.96
CA THR A 92 23.53 -1.05 17.64
C THR A 92 22.84 -0.46 18.85
N GLN A 93 23.30 -0.86 20.03
CA GLN A 93 22.92 -0.22 21.29
C GLN A 93 23.35 1.26 21.20
N ALA A 94 22.40 2.16 21.29
CA ALA A 94 22.71 3.59 21.29
C ALA A 94 23.36 3.96 22.64
N ASP A 95 24.58 4.49 22.60
CA ASP A 95 25.27 4.95 23.79
C ASP A 95 24.94 6.43 24.06
N GLY A 96 24.14 6.66 25.09
CA GLY A 96 23.76 7.98 25.56
C GLY A 96 22.48 8.58 24.96
N PRO A 97 21.96 9.66 25.56
CA PRO A 97 20.66 10.23 25.21
C PRO A 97 20.57 10.76 23.77
N LEU A 98 21.63 11.33 23.22
CA LEU A 98 21.64 11.85 21.85
C LEU A 98 21.50 10.72 20.83
N ALA A 99 22.30 9.64 21.00
CA ALA A 99 22.24 8.49 20.09
C ALA A 99 20.88 7.81 20.12
N GLU A 100 20.20 7.76 21.27
CA GLU A 100 18.82 7.27 21.36
C GLU A 100 17.83 8.16 20.60
N LEU A 101 17.95 9.49 20.71
CA LEU A 101 17.09 10.42 19.95
C LEU A 101 17.32 10.31 18.44
N GLU A 102 18.56 10.15 18.00
CA GLU A 102 18.90 9.95 16.59
C GLU A 102 18.31 8.63 16.07
N ARG A 103 18.41 7.55 16.85
CA ARG A 103 17.80 6.25 16.51
C ARG A 103 16.27 6.35 16.36
N VAL A 104 15.61 7.01 17.31
CA VAL A 104 14.17 7.25 17.27
C VAL A 104 13.78 8.07 16.03
N ALA A 105 14.49 9.18 15.78
CA ALA A 105 14.23 10.02 14.62
C ALA A 105 14.41 9.27 13.30
N ALA A 106 15.45 8.43 13.17
CA ALA A 106 15.69 7.61 11.99
C ALA A 106 14.58 6.58 11.77
N ALA A 107 14.11 5.90 12.81
CA ALA A 107 13.03 4.92 12.73
C ALA A 107 11.70 5.56 12.28
N TRP A 108 11.39 6.75 12.83
CA TRP A 108 10.19 7.49 12.44
C TRP A 108 10.25 7.96 10.99
N ARG A 109 11.37 8.56 10.56
CA ARG A 109 11.57 8.97 9.16
C ARG A 109 11.41 7.79 8.22
N ALA A 110 12.04 6.65 8.51
CA ALA A 110 11.95 5.47 7.66
C ALA A 110 10.50 4.97 7.46
N ASN A 111 9.66 5.00 8.50
CA ASN A 111 8.25 4.62 8.37
C ASN A 111 7.44 5.69 7.64
N LEU A 112 7.68 6.98 7.87
CA LEU A 112 7.02 8.07 7.13
C LEU A 112 7.39 8.02 5.65
N ASP A 113 8.66 7.86 5.32
CA ASP A 113 9.12 7.76 3.93
C ASP A 113 8.49 6.56 3.21
N ALA A 114 8.56 5.37 3.84
CA ALA A 114 8.08 4.14 3.21
C ALA A 114 6.56 4.06 3.06
N ASN A 115 5.77 4.67 3.96
CA ASN A 115 4.32 4.44 4.08
C ASN A 115 3.44 5.66 3.77
N LEU A 116 4.02 6.86 3.75
CA LEU A 116 3.33 8.10 3.41
C LEU A 116 3.97 8.76 2.19
N LEU A 117 5.25 9.16 2.30
CA LEU A 117 5.93 9.94 1.25
C LEU A 117 5.99 9.17 -0.07
N SER A 118 6.20 7.85 -0.03
CA SER A 118 6.17 7.00 -1.22
C SER A 118 4.84 7.10 -1.99
N ALA A 119 3.70 7.12 -1.29
CA ALA A 119 2.38 7.27 -1.90
C ALA A 119 2.17 8.71 -2.43
N VAL A 120 2.59 9.72 -1.68
CA VAL A 120 2.51 11.12 -2.09
C VAL A 120 3.31 11.34 -3.36
N LEU A 121 4.58 10.94 -3.40
CA LEU A 121 5.46 11.11 -4.56
C LEU A 121 4.92 10.39 -5.81
N THR A 122 4.51 9.13 -5.64
CA THR A 122 3.96 8.35 -6.76
C THR A 122 2.69 9.00 -7.30
N THR A 123 1.76 9.36 -6.41
CA THR A 123 0.50 10.00 -6.83
C THR A 123 0.77 11.31 -7.54
N THR A 124 1.63 12.18 -6.99
CA THR A 124 2.00 13.46 -7.63
C THR A 124 2.58 13.26 -9.02
N ALA A 125 3.45 12.27 -9.19
CA ALA A 125 4.12 12.02 -10.48
C ALA A 125 3.18 11.50 -11.58
N VAL A 126 2.09 10.79 -11.20
CA VAL A 126 1.17 10.17 -12.17
C VAL A 126 -0.20 10.82 -12.22
N LEU A 127 -0.49 11.81 -11.36
CA LEU A 127 -1.82 12.43 -11.27
C LEU A 127 -2.30 12.97 -12.62
N GLY A 128 -1.45 13.67 -13.36
CA GLY A 128 -1.78 14.24 -14.68
C GLY A 128 -2.01 13.20 -15.78
N ARG A 129 -1.77 11.90 -15.49
CA ARG A 129 -1.98 10.77 -16.40
C ARG A 129 -3.25 9.99 -16.09
N LEU A 130 -3.85 10.23 -14.91
CA LEU A 130 -5.09 9.57 -14.52
C LEU A 130 -6.27 10.13 -15.31
N ARG A 131 -6.96 9.25 -16.02
CA ARG A 131 -8.14 9.60 -16.81
C ARG A 131 -9.35 9.85 -15.91
N ALA A 132 -10.26 10.72 -16.35
CA ALA A 132 -11.56 10.91 -15.69
C ALA A 132 -12.28 9.56 -15.52
N GLY A 133 -12.83 9.32 -14.35
CA GLY A 133 -13.35 8.02 -13.95
C GLY A 133 -12.27 7.08 -13.37
N GLY A 134 -11.03 7.53 -13.21
CA GLY A 134 -9.95 6.75 -12.60
C GLY A 134 -10.04 6.68 -11.07
N SER A 135 -9.21 5.82 -10.48
CA SER A 135 -9.21 5.57 -9.03
C SER A 135 -7.81 5.57 -8.45
N ILE A 136 -7.66 6.25 -7.31
CA ILE A 136 -6.46 6.19 -6.46
C ILE A 136 -6.80 5.37 -5.22
N ILE A 137 -6.08 4.28 -5.01
CA ILE A 137 -6.31 3.36 -3.91
C ILE A 137 -5.03 3.30 -3.08
N ASN A 138 -5.09 3.84 -1.87
CA ASN A 138 -4.00 3.80 -0.91
C ASN A 138 -4.19 2.62 0.04
N VAL A 139 -3.10 1.91 0.39
CA VAL A 139 -3.18 0.80 1.33
C VAL A 139 -2.69 1.23 2.71
N GLY A 140 -3.66 1.35 3.59
CA GLY A 140 -3.51 1.66 5.00
C GLY A 140 -3.15 0.43 5.84
N SER A 141 -3.63 0.42 7.07
CA SER A 141 -3.49 -0.69 8.02
C SER A 141 -4.41 -0.46 9.21
N ILE A 142 -4.91 -1.52 9.82
CA ILE A 142 -5.57 -1.45 11.14
C ILE A 142 -4.64 -0.81 12.20
N GLY A 143 -3.32 -0.84 11.98
CA GLY A 143 -2.35 -0.16 12.84
C GLY A 143 -2.51 1.36 12.90
N ALA A 144 -3.17 1.98 11.92
CA ALA A 144 -3.50 3.40 11.90
C ALA A 144 -4.47 3.78 13.04
N GLU A 145 -5.37 2.89 13.39
CA GLU A 145 -6.41 3.13 14.40
C GLU A 145 -5.84 3.22 15.82
N TYR A 146 -4.71 2.56 16.03
CA TYR A 146 -4.01 2.61 17.32
C TYR A 146 -2.91 3.67 17.34
N ALA A 147 -2.30 3.96 16.21
CA ALA A 147 -1.22 4.94 15.96
C ALA A 147 -0.10 4.95 17.02
N SER A 148 0.09 3.83 17.73
CA SER A 148 1.03 3.71 18.87
C SER A 148 2.49 3.52 18.44
N THR A 149 2.76 3.43 17.13
CA THR A 149 4.10 3.24 16.56
C THR A 149 4.31 4.19 15.39
N SER A 150 5.56 4.41 15.00
CA SER A 150 5.88 5.21 13.81
C SER A 150 5.20 4.67 12.55
N TYR A 151 5.07 3.35 12.41
CA TYR A 151 4.32 2.72 11.33
C TYR A 151 2.81 3.05 11.40
N GLY A 152 2.20 2.91 12.57
CA GLY A 152 0.77 3.23 12.76
C GLY A 152 0.50 4.71 12.49
N ALA A 153 1.35 5.61 13.00
CA ALA A 153 1.25 7.05 12.76
C ALA A 153 1.38 7.39 11.27
N ALA A 154 2.32 6.77 10.54
CA ALA A 154 2.47 6.97 9.10
C ALA A 154 1.22 6.50 8.32
N LYS A 155 0.61 5.37 8.72
CA LYS A 155 -0.63 4.87 8.09
C LYS A 155 -1.86 5.72 8.45
N ALA A 156 -1.91 6.31 9.64
CA ALA A 156 -2.94 7.29 10.01
C ALA A 156 -2.80 8.58 9.18
N ALA A 157 -1.58 9.08 9.01
CA ALA A 157 -1.30 10.23 8.16
C ALA A 157 -1.67 9.96 6.69
N LEU A 158 -1.43 8.75 6.17
CA LEU A 158 -1.84 8.34 4.83
C LEU A 158 -3.37 8.41 4.67
N ALA A 159 -4.13 7.95 5.67
CA ALA A 159 -5.59 8.00 5.64
C ALA A 159 -6.10 9.45 5.65
N ALA A 160 -5.56 10.31 6.52
CA ALA A 160 -5.90 11.72 6.59
C ALA A 160 -5.56 12.45 5.27
N TRP A 161 -4.39 12.20 4.69
CA TRP A 161 -4.00 12.75 3.40
C TRP A 161 -4.92 12.29 2.28
N THR A 162 -5.33 11.02 2.25
CA THR A 162 -6.23 10.49 1.22
C THR A 162 -7.59 11.18 1.24
N ALA A 163 -8.11 11.51 2.43
CA ALA A 163 -9.36 12.26 2.55
C ALA A 163 -9.23 13.67 1.94
N GLY A 164 -8.13 14.38 2.18
CA GLY A 164 -7.83 15.66 1.53
C GLY A 164 -7.66 15.51 0.01
N LEU A 165 -6.89 14.53 -0.42
CA LEU A 165 -6.67 14.24 -1.83
C LEU A 165 -7.98 14.00 -2.58
N SER A 166 -8.95 13.31 -1.97
CA SER A 166 -10.25 13.04 -2.60
C SER A 166 -11.00 14.33 -2.98
N ALA A 167 -10.88 15.39 -2.18
CA ALA A 167 -11.45 16.69 -2.50
C ALA A 167 -10.73 17.39 -3.66
N GLU A 168 -9.39 17.25 -3.73
CA GLU A 168 -8.59 17.86 -4.80
C GLU A 168 -8.85 17.21 -6.17
N VAL A 169 -8.97 15.88 -6.19
CA VAL A 169 -9.11 15.13 -7.46
C VAL A 169 -10.56 14.94 -7.90
N GLY A 170 -11.52 15.19 -7.03
CA GLY A 170 -12.94 14.97 -7.30
C GLY A 170 -13.46 15.73 -8.52
N ALA A 171 -13.06 16.99 -8.71
CA ALA A 171 -13.43 17.80 -9.87
C ALA A 171 -12.88 17.24 -11.21
N GLN A 172 -11.88 16.37 -11.16
CA GLN A 172 -11.30 15.67 -12.32
C GLN A 172 -12.04 14.36 -12.60
N GLY A 173 -13.09 14.03 -11.84
CA GLY A 173 -13.82 12.77 -11.94
C GLY A 173 -13.08 11.56 -11.36
N LEU A 174 -12.09 11.79 -10.48
CA LEU A 174 -11.31 10.73 -9.84
C LEU A 174 -11.85 10.42 -8.45
N THR A 175 -11.63 9.18 -8.00
CA THR A 175 -11.85 8.80 -6.59
C THR A 175 -10.53 8.53 -5.91
N ALA A 176 -10.44 8.79 -4.59
CA ALA A 176 -9.29 8.45 -3.76
C ALA A 176 -9.77 7.82 -2.45
N ASN A 177 -9.38 6.57 -2.18
CA ASN A 177 -9.81 5.80 -1.02
C ASN A 177 -8.65 5.04 -0.38
N VAL A 178 -8.85 4.63 0.87
CA VAL A 178 -7.93 3.77 1.62
C VAL A 178 -8.57 2.39 1.82
N ILE A 179 -7.81 1.34 1.58
CA ILE A 179 -8.09 0.01 2.09
C ILE A 179 -7.27 -0.18 3.36
N SER A 180 -7.90 -0.51 4.48
CA SER A 180 -7.24 -0.73 5.78
C SER A 180 -7.30 -2.22 6.15
N PRO A 181 -6.26 -3.03 5.79
CA PRO A 181 -6.19 -4.44 6.13
C PRO A 181 -6.02 -4.65 7.63
N GLY A 182 -6.60 -5.75 8.13
CA GLY A 182 -6.24 -6.36 9.40
C GLY A 182 -5.06 -7.33 9.27
N TYR A 183 -5.11 -8.42 10.04
CA TYR A 183 -4.17 -9.52 9.85
C TYR A 183 -4.48 -10.29 8.57
N ILE A 184 -3.54 -10.30 7.63
CA ILE A 184 -3.62 -11.06 6.38
C ILE A 184 -2.57 -12.18 6.43
N ALA A 185 -3.04 -13.42 6.27
CA ALA A 185 -2.18 -14.59 6.18
C ALA A 185 -1.37 -14.60 4.86
N GLU A 186 -0.40 -15.49 4.77
CA GLU A 186 0.39 -15.72 3.55
C GLU A 186 1.11 -14.47 3.02
N THR A 187 1.52 -13.57 3.94
CA THR A 187 2.31 -12.39 3.62
C THR A 187 3.58 -12.35 4.44
N ASP A 188 4.64 -11.75 3.91
CA ASP A 188 5.91 -11.54 4.60
C ASP A 188 5.89 -10.33 5.57
N PHE A 189 4.74 -9.80 5.90
CA PHE A 189 4.62 -8.56 6.69
C PHE A 189 5.36 -8.66 8.04
N PHE A 190 5.21 -9.78 8.73
CA PHE A 190 5.84 -9.99 10.03
C PHE A 190 7.29 -10.50 9.97
N ARG A 191 7.82 -10.78 8.77
CA ARG A 191 9.22 -11.23 8.55
C ARG A 191 9.65 -12.37 9.49
N GLY A 192 8.79 -13.39 9.65
CA GLY A 192 9.05 -14.53 10.51
C GLY A 192 8.87 -14.27 12.02
N ARG A 193 8.48 -13.06 12.45
CA ARG A 193 8.32 -12.69 13.87
C ARG A 193 6.92 -12.94 14.44
N LEU A 194 6.04 -13.55 13.66
CA LEU A 194 4.69 -13.88 14.11
C LEU A 194 4.69 -15.22 14.83
N THR A 195 4.59 -15.19 16.16
CA THR A 195 4.45 -16.41 16.97
C THR A 195 3.05 -17.02 16.80
N GLY A 196 2.92 -18.35 17.03
CA GLY A 196 1.64 -19.03 16.96
C GLY A 196 0.59 -18.43 17.89
N GLU A 197 0.99 -18.05 19.11
CA GLU A 197 0.11 -17.40 20.09
C GLU A 197 -0.37 -16.03 19.59
N ARG A 198 0.54 -15.19 19.04
CA ARG A 198 0.15 -13.90 18.48
C ARG A 198 -0.77 -14.06 17.28
N LYS A 199 -0.51 -15.04 16.41
CA LYS A 199 -1.38 -15.37 15.28
C LYS A 199 -2.79 -15.75 15.76
N ALA A 200 -2.90 -16.65 16.74
CA ALA A 200 -4.17 -17.06 17.31
C ALA A 200 -4.94 -15.88 17.94
N ARG A 201 -4.24 -14.98 18.64
CA ARG A 201 -4.84 -13.77 19.20
C ARG A 201 -5.37 -12.82 18.13
N LEU A 202 -4.62 -12.61 17.03
CA LEU A 202 -5.06 -11.76 15.92
C LEU A 202 -6.31 -12.32 15.23
N ILE A 203 -6.38 -13.65 15.03
CA ILE A 203 -7.57 -14.32 14.49
C ILE A 203 -8.75 -14.20 15.43
N LYS A 204 -8.54 -14.46 16.73
CA LYS A 204 -9.59 -14.35 17.76
C LYS A 204 -10.19 -12.93 17.84
N ALA A 205 -9.42 -11.90 17.51
CA ALA A 205 -9.91 -10.52 17.50
C ALA A 205 -10.86 -10.22 16.33
N THR A 206 -10.90 -11.07 15.30
CA THR A 206 -11.83 -10.88 14.17
C THR A 206 -13.23 -11.41 14.54
N HIS A 207 -14.28 -10.71 14.10
CA HIS A 207 -15.66 -11.16 14.33
C HIS A 207 -16.01 -12.38 13.46
N ASN A 208 -15.40 -12.51 12.27
CA ASN A 208 -15.62 -13.64 11.37
C ASN A 208 -14.73 -14.86 11.67
N GLY A 209 -13.90 -14.82 12.71
CA GLY A 209 -13.11 -15.94 13.22
C GLY A 209 -11.98 -16.43 12.30
N ARG A 210 -11.57 -15.66 11.29
CA ARG A 210 -10.51 -16.06 10.35
C ARG A 210 -9.47 -14.96 10.12
N ALA A 211 -8.29 -15.36 9.69
CA ALA A 211 -7.35 -14.42 9.06
C ALA A 211 -7.88 -13.94 7.71
N GLY A 212 -7.57 -12.74 7.32
CA GLY A 212 -7.75 -12.30 5.94
C GLY A 212 -6.81 -13.03 4.99
N GLN A 213 -7.15 -13.06 3.73
CA GLN A 213 -6.35 -13.59 2.63
C GLN A 213 -5.94 -12.45 1.70
N PRO A 214 -4.82 -12.56 0.93
CA PRO A 214 -4.45 -11.54 -0.07
C PRO A 214 -5.58 -11.24 -1.07
N GLY A 215 -6.40 -12.24 -1.40
CA GLY A 215 -7.59 -12.09 -2.25
C GLY A 215 -8.65 -11.16 -1.67
N ASP A 216 -8.85 -11.11 -0.34
CA ASP A 216 -9.81 -10.19 0.28
C ASP A 216 -9.45 -8.72 -0.02
N ILE A 217 -8.15 -8.41 -0.06
CA ILE A 217 -7.64 -7.07 -0.38
C ILE A 217 -7.70 -6.80 -1.88
N ALA A 218 -7.34 -7.81 -2.69
CA ALA A 218 -7.33 -7.69 -4.14
C ALA A 218 -8.73 -7.44 -4.71
N GLU A 219 -9.74 -8.17 -4.25
CA GLU A 219 -11.15 -7.96 -4.65
C GLU A 219 -11.67 -6.60 -4.21
N THR A 220 -11.30 -6.14 -3.01
CA THR A 220 -11.69 -4.79 -2.55
C THR A 220 -11.05 -3.70 -3.41
N ALA A 221 -9.77 -3.84 -3.78
CA ALA A 221 -9.10 -2.90 -4.68
C ALA A 221 -9.76 -2.89 -6.07
N TYR A 222 -10.07 -4.07 -6.58
CA TYR A 222 -10.75 -4.23 -7.87
C TYR A 222 -12.14 -3.58 -7.86
N PHE A 223 -12.93 -3.78 -6.79
CA PHE A 223 -14.23 -3.14 -6.60
C PHE A 223 -14.11 -1.62 -6.56
N LEU A 224 -13.17 -1.06 -5.78
CA LEU A 224 -12.97 0.39 -5.69
C LEU A 224 -12.55 1.02 -7.03
N ALA A 225 -11.99 0.26 -7.93
CA ALA A 225 -11.65 0.68 -9.29
C ALA A 225 -12.77 0.45 -10.31
N SER A 226 -13.94 -0.04 -9.89
CA SER A 226 -15.07 -0.31 -10.78
C SER A 226 -16.07 0.85 -10.84
N ASP A 227 -16.94 0.81 -11.84
CA ASP A 227 -18.04 1.77 -11.98
C ASP A 227 -19.01 1.75 -10.79
N GLY A 228 -19.16 0.59 -10.14
CA GLY A 228 -19.99 0.45 -8.94
C GLY A 228 -19.50 1.22 -7.72
N ALA A 229 -18.24 1.66 -7.71
CA ALA A 229 -17.62 2.40 -6.62
C ALA A 229 -17.46 3.91 -6.90
N ARG A 230 -17.99 4.44 -8.00
CA ARG A 230 -17.78 5.84 -8.43
C ARG A 230 -18.28 6.91 -7.44
N HIS A 231 -19.15 6.55 -6.52
CA HIS A 231 -19.63 7.47 -5.46
C HIS A 231 -18.96 7.20 -4.10
N ILE A 232 -17.92 6.36 -4.07
CA ILE A 232 -17.11 6.09 -2.89
C ILE A 232 -15.78 6.83 -3.06
N THR A 233 -15.58 7.90 -2.30
CA THR A 233 -14.33 8.68 -2.29
C THR A 233 -14.09 9.27 -0.91
N GLY A 234 -12.81 9.48 -0.55
CA GLY A 234 -12.40 9.97 0.77
C GLY A 234 -12.60 8.97 1.90
N GLN A 235 -12.86 7.69 1.60
CA GLN A 235 -13.22 6.70 2.61
C GLN A 235 -12.05 5.80 2.99
N THR A 236 -12.07 5.32 4.24
CA THR A 236 -11.25 4.21 4.69
C THR A 236 -12.12 2.96 4.81
N LEU A 237 -11.88 1.99 3.93
CA LEU A 237 -12.58 0.72 3.95
C LEU A 237 -11.78 -0.28 4.79
N HIS A 238 -12.33 -0.68 5.92
CA HIS A 238 -11.73 -1.67 6.82
C HIS A 238 -11.96 -3.09 6.30
N VAL A 239 -10.87 -3.75 5.87
CA VAL A 239 -10.88 -5.16 5.42
C VAL A 239 -10.11 -5.98 6.45
N ASN A 240 -10.73 -6.17 7.62
CA ASN A 240 -10.07 -6.71 8.81
C ASN A 240 -10.89 -7.77 9.56
N GLY A 241 -11.98 -8.27 8.95
CA GLY A 241 -12.84 -9.29 9.56
C GLY A 241 -13.60 -8.83 10.80
N GLY A 242 -13.72 -7.51 11.03
CA GLY A 242 -14.35 -6.94 12.22
C GLY A 242 -13.38 -6.76 13.41
N ALA A 243 -12.09 -6.97 13.24
CA ALA A 243 -11.10 -6.74 14.31
C ALA A 243 -11.02 -5.27 14.78
N HIS A 244 -11.43 -4.35 13.92
CA HIS A 244 -11.71 -2.95 14.24
C HIS A 244 -12.96 -2.53 13.48
N THR A 245 -13.87 -1.82 14.15
CA THR A 245 -15.10 -1.27 13.55
C THR A 245 -15.18 0.23 13.76
N THR A 246 -15.60 0.96 12.74
CA THR A 246 -15.98 2.39 12.82
C THR A 246 -17.49 2.52 12.98
N ARG A 247 -17.94 3.55 13.69
CA ARG A 247 -19.35 3.88 13.87
C ARG A 247 -19.66 5.18 13.14
#